data_77847e557326e6ed57b1eb718718ff83
#
_entry.id   77847e557326e6ed57b1eb718718ff83
#
_cell.length_a   1.000
_cell.length_b   1.000
_cell.length_c   1.000
_cell.angle_alpha   90.00
_cell.angle_beta   90.00
_cell.angle_gamma   90.00
#
_symmetry.space_group_name_H-M   'P 1'
#
loop_
_entity.id
_entity.type
_entity.pdbx_description
1 polymer ?
#
loop_
_entity_poly.entity_id
_entity_poly.type
_entity_poly.pdbx_seq_one_letter_code
_entity_poly.pdbx_strand_id
1 'polypeptide(L)'
;MKGIVLAGGSGTRLYPITKGISKQLIPIFDKPMVYYPISVLMLAGLKDILIISTPQDLPAFRRLLGDGSDYGVNFSYAEQPSPDGLAQAFIIGEEFIGDDSACLVLGDNIFHGSGLRTMLTAAVEMAEKEGKATVFGYRVNDPERYGVVEFDAEGQCKSIEEKPQHPKSNYAVVGLYFYPNKVVDVAKTIKPSARGELEITTVNQRFLEDGELMVQTLGRGFAWLDTGTHDSLSEASTFIEVIEKRTGLKVGCLEGIALKQGWIDKEKIKELAQPMIKNQYGQYLMKLAEDGQ
;
A
#
# COMPACT_ATOMS: atom_id res chain seq x y z
N MET A 1 -0.22 -14.74 5.87
CA MET A 1 -0.77 -13.69 4.95
C MET A 1 0.24 -13.31 3.90
N LYS A 2 -0.17 -13.07 2.67
CA LYS A 2 0.63 -12.59 1.53
C LYS A 2 0.35 -11.11 1.26
N GLY A 3 1.38 -10.34 0.87
CA GLY A 3 1.24 -8.94 0.51
C GLY A 3 1.16 -8.74 -1.01
N ILE A 4 0.34 -7.83 -1.48
CA ILE A 4 0.25 -7.42 -2.88
C ILE A 4 0.40 -5.91 -2.98
N VAL A 5 1.32 -5.45 -3.80
CA VAL A 5 1.43 -4.05 -4.21
C VAL A 5 0.90 -3.93 -5.63
N LEU A 6 -0.20 -3.22 -5.81
CA LEU A 6 -0.73 -2.94 -7.15
C LEU A 6 -0.13 -1.63 -7.68
N ALA A 7 0.85 -1.78 -8.55
CA ALA A 7 1.62 -0.70 -9.15
C ALA A 7 1.38 -0.58 -10.67
N GLY A 8 0.12 -0.80 -11.07
CA GLY A 8 -0.33 -0.68 -12.45
C GLY A 8 -0.96 0.68 -12.76
N GLY A 9 -1.59 0.76 -13.93
CA GLY A 9 -2.31 1.92 -14.39
C GLY A 9 -1.52 2.82 -15.35
N SER A 10 -2.25 3.56 -16.19
CA SER A 10 -1.66 4.39 -17.26
C SER A 10 -1.01 5.68 -16.79
N GLY A 11 -1.27 6.13 -15.56
CA GLY A 11 -0.70 7.35 -14.99
C GLY A 11 -1.00 8.64 -15.77
N THR A 12 -2.00 8.66 -16.67
CA THR A 12 -2.26 9.76 -17.61
C THR A 12 -2.46 11.12 -16.95
N ARG A 13 -2.97 11.17 -15.73
CA ARG A 13 -3.12 12.40 -14.93
C ARG A 13 -1.80 13.11 -14.61
N LEU A 14 -0.68 12.38 -14.70
CA LEU A 14 0.68 12.89 -14.44
C LEU A 14 1.49 13.09 -15.74
N TYR A 15 0.86 13.08 -16.92
CA TYR A 15 1.56 13.43 -18.15
C TYR A 15 2.11 14.87 -18.06
N PRO A 16 3.32 15.13 -18.63
CA PRO A 16 4.14 14.23 -19.45
C PRO A 16 5.07 13.28 -18.65
N ILE A 17 5.19 13.38 -17.32
CA ILE A 17 6.17 12.62 -16.52
C ILE A 17 6.01 11.11 -16.76
N THR A 18 4.79 10.62 -16.67
CA THR A 18 4.47 9.18 -16.79
C THR A 18 4.44 8.64 -18.21
N LYS A 19 4.86 9.44 -19.21
CA LYS A 19 5.16 8.91 -20.54
C LYS A 19 6.45 8.11 -20.60
N GLY A 20 7.39 8.39 -19.70
CA GLY A 20 8.70 7.76 -19.70
C GLY A 20 9.01 6.89 -18.49
N ILE A 21 8.14 6.93 -17.47
CA ILE A 21 8.35 6.19 -16.22
C ILE A 21 7.01 5.83 -15.58
N SER A 22 6.93 4.63 -14.98
CA SER A 22 5.80 4.28 -14.13
C SER A 22 5.61 5.31 -13.01
N LYS A 23 4.35 5.66 -12.71
CA LYS A 23 4.00 6.57 -11.60
C LYS A 23 4.70 6.17 -10.30
N GLN A 24 4.66 4.90 -9.96
CA GLN A 24 5.16 4.37 -8.69
C GLN A 24 6.69 4.32 -8.61
N LEU A 25 7.39 4.63 -9.70
CA LEU A 25 8.85 4.80 -9.74
C LEU A 25 9.29 6.27 -9.66
N ILE A 26 8.35 7.22 -9.71
CA ILE A 26 8.64 8.64 -9.48
C ILE A 26 9.17 8.81 -8.05
N PRO A 27 10.22 9.63 -7.84
CA PRO A 27 10.73 9.87 -6.50
C PRO A 27 9.73 10.68 -5.65
N ILE A 28 9.54 10.24 -4.41
CA ILE A 28 8.94 11.02 -3.33
C ILE A 28 10.05 11.37 -2.37
N PHE A 29 10.53 12.61 -2.44
CA PHE A 29 11.69 13.13 -1.75
C PHE A 29 12.97 12.35 -2.13
N ASP A 30 13.41 11.37 -1.36
CA ASP A 30 14.71 10.71 -1.49
C ASP A 30 14.67 9.24 -1.95
N LYS A 31 13.48 8.71 -2.25
CA LYS A 31 13.30 7.32 -2.68
C LYS A 31 12.11 7.14 -3.62
N PRO A 32 12.06 6.05 -4.41
CA PRO A 32 10.92 5.76 -5.28
C PRO A 32 9.61 5.60 -4.49
N MET A 33 8.49 6.08 -5.04
CA MET A 33 7.18 6.03 -4.44
C MET A 33 6.80 4.63 -3.93
N VAL A 34 7.11 3.58 -4.68
CA VAL A 34 6.76 2.19 -4.35
C VAL A 34 7.36 1.71 -3.02
N TYR A 35 8.42 2.34 -2.52
CA TYR A 35 9.00 2.02 -1.21
C TYR A 35 8.00 2.24 -0.07
N TYR A 36 7.13 3.24 -0.16
CA TYR A 36 6.16 3.55 0.88
C TYR A 36 5.10 2.46 1.06
N PRO A 37 4.37 2.01 0.01
CA PRO A 37 3.44 0.89 0.17
C PRO A 37 4.14 -0.42 0.53
N ILE A 38 5.33 -0.73 -0.01
CA ILE A 38 6.11 -1.89 0.42
C ILE A 38 6.42 -1.80 1.92
N SER A 39 6.80 -0.62 2.42
CA SER A 39 7.09 -0.42 3.85
C SER A 39 5.89 -0.72 4.74
N VAL A 40 4.66 -0.44 4.29
CA VAL A 40 3.43 -0.77 5.02
C VAL A 40 3.27 -2.28 5.17
N LEU A 41 3.48 -3.05 4.09
CA LEU A 41 3.44 -4.51 4.14
C LEU A 41 4.52 -5.09 5.07
N MET A 42 5.73 -4.56 5.01
CA MET A 42 6.83 -4.96 5.88
C MET A 42 6.54 -4.60 7.36
N LEU A 43 5.94 -3.44 7.64
CA LEU A 43 5.49 -3.05 9.00
C LEU A 43 4.39 -3.97 9.52
N ALA A 44 3.52 -4.49 8.66
CA ALA A 44 2.53 -5.51 8.98
C ALA A 44 3.15 -6.90 9.24
N GLY A 45 4.46 -7.07 9.02
CA GLY A 45 5.17 -8.33 9.21
C GLY A 45 5.15 -9.27 8.00
N LEU A 46 4.73 -8.79 6.83
CA LEU A 46 4.61 -9.61 5.62
C LEU A 46 5.95 -9.69 4.89
N LYS A 47 6.39 -10.92 4.58
CA LYS A 47 7.65 -11.20 3.88
C LYS A 47 7.45 -11.58 2.41
N ASP A 48 6.37 -12.28 2.09
CA ASP A 48 6.06 -12.66 0.72
C ASP A 48 5.21 -11.55 0.10
N ILE A 49 5.77 -10.85 -0.89
CA ILE A 49 5.17 -9.66 -1.49
C ILE A 49 5.14 -9.81 -3.02
N LEU A 50 3.96 -9.72 -3.60
CA LEU A 50 3.74 -9.70 -5.05
C LEU A 50 3.64 -8.24 -5.53
N ILE A 51 4.48 -7.89 -6.50
CA ILE A 51 4.40 -6.62 -7.23
C ILE A 51 3.65 -6.86 -8.54
N ILE A 52 2.48 -6.25 -8.67
CA ILE A 52 1.69 -6.30 -9.90
C ILE A 52 1.84 -4.98 -10.64
N SER A 53 2.27 -5.03 -11.90
CA SER A 53 2.44 -3.84 -12.73
C SER A 53 2.13 -4.12 -14.20
N THR A 54 2.18 -3.08 -15.03
CA THR A 54 2.01 -3.26 -16.49
C THR A 54 3.17 -4.06 -17.07
N PRO A 55 2.99 -4.78 -18.20
CA PRO A 55 4.10 -5.48 -18.87
C PRO A 55 5.28 -4.57 -19.21
N GLN A 56 5.01 -3.29 -19.52
CA GLN A 56 6.02 -2.31 -19.89
C GLN A 56 6.88 -1.87 -18.69
N ASP A 57 6.25 -1.72 -17.52
CA ASP A 57 6.91 -1.17 -16.33
C ASP A 57 7.53 -2.23 -15.44
N LEU A 58 7.00 -3.46 -15.46
CA LEU A 58 7.42 -4.55 -14.58
C LEU A 58 8.95 -4.82 -14.59
N PRO A 59 9.66 -4.75 -15.75
CA PRO A 59 11.12 -4.89 -15.77
C PRO A 59 11.86 -3.84 -14.94
N ALA A 60 11.31 -2.62 -14.82
CA ALA A 60 11.92 -1.57 -14.01
C ALA A 60 11.75 -1.84 -12.51
N PHE A 61 10.60 -2.38 -12.10
CA PHE A 61 10.41 -2.82 -10.71
C PHE A 61 11.33 -3.98 -10.34
N ARG A 62 11.48 -4.98 -11.22
CA ARG A 62 12.42 -6.10 -11.01
C ARG A 62 13.86 -5.60 -10.85
N ARG A 63 14.28 -4.63 -11.66
CA ARG A 63 15.62 -4.04 -11.57
C ARG A 63 15.82 -3.24 -10.29
N LEU A 64 14.78 -2.54 -9.81
CA LEU A 64 14.82 -1.72 -8.59
C LEU A 64 14.86 -2.57 -7.33
N LEU A 65 14.00 -3.58 -7.25
CA LEU A 65 13.69 -4.30 -6.01
C LEU A 65 14.40 -5.67 -5.90
N GLY A 66 14.87 -6.21 -7.03
CA GLY A 66 15.50 -7.54 -7.06
C GLY A 66 14.53 -8.66 -6.68
N ASP A 67 15.03 -9.63 -5.94
CA ASP A 67 14.24 -10.75 -5.38
C ASP A 67 13.78 -10.51 -3.94
N GLY A 68 14.18 -9.39 -3.33
CA GLY A 68 13.84 -9.02 -1.96
C GLY A 68 14.85 -9.45 -0.91
N SER A 69 15.86 -10.24 -1.26
CA SER A 69 16.89 -10.74 -0.33
C SER A 69 17.63 -9.62 0.40
N ASP A 70 17.80 -8.46 -0.24
CA ASP A 70 18.39 -7.26 0.37
C ASP A 70 17.59 -6.73 1.57
N TYR A 71 16.30 -7.04 1.64
CA TYR A 71 15.40 -6.61 2.70
C TYR A 71 14.91 -7.79 3.57
N GLY A 72 15.41 -8.99 3.34
CA GLY A 72 14.96 -10.20 4.05
C GLY A 72 13.50 -10.56 3.78
N VAL A 73 13.00 -10.20 2.61
CA VAL A 73 11.67 -10.51 2.08
C VAL A 73 11.78 -11.28 0.77
N ASN A 74 10.66 -11.75 0.22
CA ASN A 74 10.59 -12.42 -1.08
C ASN A 74 9.69 -11.62 -2.01
N PHE A 75 10.26 -11.00 -3.04
CA PHE A 75 9.46 -10.35 -4.08
C PHE A 75 9.13 -11.31 -5.21
N SER A 76 7.84 -11.39 -5.51
CA SER A 76 7.30 -11.99 -6.73
C SER A 76 6.73 -10.91 -7.64
N TYR A 77 6.53 -11.22 -8.91
CA TYR A 77 6.15 -10.23 -9.91
C TYR A 77 5.14 -10.81 -10.87
N ALA A 78 4.05 -10.07 -11.11
CA ALA A 78 3.02 -10.45 -12.07
C ALA A 78 2.61 -9.25 -12.94
N GLU A 79 2.14 -9.56 -14.15
CA GLU A 79 1.69 -8.56 -15.10
C GLU A 79 0.18 -8.33 -14.97
N GLN A 80 -0.22 -7.06 -15.01
CA GLN A 80 -1.59 -6.63 -15.26
C GLN A 80 -1.65 -6.01 -16.66
N PRO A 81 -2.10 -6.76 -17.67
CA PRO A 81 -2.07 -6.31 -19.07
C PRO A 81 -3.00 -5.13 -19.34
N SER A 82 -4.12 -5.05 -18.62
CA SER A 82 -5.11 -3.97 -18.72
C SER A 82 -5.59 -3.54 -17.33
N PRO A 83 -5.95 -2.25 -17.14
CA PRO A 83 -6.38 -1.72 -15.85
C PRO A 83 -7.86 -2.05 -15.57
N ASP A 84 -8.19 -3.33 -15.46
CA ASP A 84 -9.57 -3.81 -15.34
C ASP A 84 -10.13 -3.71 -13.91
N GLY A 85 -9.48 -2.93 -13.05
CA GLY A 85 -9.92 -2.65 -11.69
C GLY A 85 -9.00 -3.23 -10.61
N LEU A 86 -9.18 -2.74 -9.37
CA LEU A 86 -8.31 -3.11 -8.24
C LEU A 86 -8.51 -4.56 -7.79
N ALA A 87 -9.74 -5.08 -7.86
CA ALA A 87 -10.04 -6.44 -7.45
C ALA A 87 -9.40 -7.51 -8.36
N GLN A 88 -9.01 -7.14 -9.60
CA GLN A 88 -8.26 -8.02 -10.50
C GLN A 88 -6.93 -8.50 -9.88
N ALA A 89 -6.35 -7.72 -8.94
CA ALA A 89 -5.12 -8.09 -8.26
C ALA A 89 -5.21 -9.44 -7.55
N PHE A 90 -6.37 -9.80 -7.01
CA PHE A 90 -6.58 -11.10 -6.34
C PHE A 90 -6.70 -12.25 -7.34
N ILE A 91 -7.24 -12.00 -8.53
CA ILE A 91 -7.34 -12.98 -9.61
C ILE A 91 -5.94 -13.24 -10.21
N ILE A 92 -5.17 -12.18 -10.49
CA ILE A 92 -3.79 -12.28 -10.98
C ILE A 92 -2.89 -12.95 -9.94
N GLY A 93 -3.09 -12.61 -8.66
CA GLY A 93 -2.30 -13.11 -7.54
C GLY A 93 -2.76 -14.46 -6.98
N GLU A 94 -3.76 -15.14 -7.55
CA GLU A 94 -4.35 -16.35 -6.98
C GLU A 94 -3.32 -17.44 -6.65
N GLU A 95 -2.45 -17.76 -7.59
CA GLU A 95 -1.41 -18.78 -7.39
C GLU A 95 -0.41 -18.36 -6.30
N PHE A 96 -0.05 -17.08 -6.26
CA PHE A 96 0.83 -16.51 -5.23
C PHE A 96 0.17 -16.52 -3.84
N ILE A 97 -1.10 -16.17 -3.75
CA ILE A 97 -1.87 -16.16 -2.50
C ILE A 97 -2.01 -17.59 -1.97
N GLY A 98 -2.34 -18.55 -2.83
CA GLY A 98 -2.61 -19.93 -2.42
C GLY A 98 -3.72 -19.99 -1.37
N ASP A 99 -3.46 -20.67 -0.26
CA ASP A 99 -4.41 -20.80 0.87
C ASP A 99 -4.28 -19.67 1.92
N ASP A 100 -3.39 -18.70 1.69
CA ASP A 100 -3.13 -17.63 2.64
C ASP A 100 -4.17 -16.50 2.55
N SER A 101 -4.32 -15.74 3.63
CA SER A 101 -4.96 -14.42 3.61
C SER A 101 -4.14 -13.44 2.78
N ALA A 102 -4.76 -12.36 2.27
CA ALA A 102 -4.13 -11.37 1.41
C ALA A 102 -4.25 -9.95 1.95
N CYS A 103 -3.15 -9.18 1.85
CA CYS A 103 -3.15 -7.73 2.03
C CYS A 103 -2.86 -7.08 0.70
N LEU A 104 -3.75 -6.18 0.25
CA LEU A 104 -3.55 -5.35 -0.95
C LEU A 104 -3.26 -3.91 -0.54
N VAL A 105 -2.18 -3.34 -1.07
CA VAL A 105 -1.89 -1.91 -0.96
C VAL A 105 -1.71 -1.31 -2.34
N LEU A 106 -2.23 -0.10 -2.54
CA LEU A 106 -2.05 0.62 -3.79
C LEU A 106 -0.66 1.24 -3.85
N GLY A 107 0.03 1.05 -4.96
CA GLY A 107 1.43 1.41 -5.17
C GLY A 107 1.73 2.91 -5.13
N ASP A 108 0.70 3.75 -5.07
CA ASP A 108 0.75 5.21 -5.05
C ASP A 108 0.24 5.82 -3.74
N ASN A 109 -0.02 4.99 -2.72
CA ASN A 109 -0.50 5.45 -1.43
C ASN A 109 0.63 5.52 -0.40
N ILE A 110 0.69 6.63 0.33
CA ILE A 110 1.65 6.86 1.40
C ILE A 110 0.89 6.97 2.73
N PHE A 111 1.34 6.22 3.71
CA PHE A 111 0.77 6.23 5.07
C PHE A 111 1.84 6.64 6.07
N HIS A 112 1.51 7.61 6.92
CA HIS A 112 2.37 8.00 8.03
C HIS A 112 1.52 8.32 9.27
N GLY A 113 1.92 7.80 10.43
CA GLY A 113 1.22 8.11 11.68
C GLY A 113 1.66 7.19 12.82
N SER A 114 1.52 7.72 14.04
CA SER A 114 1.80 6.97 15.25
C SER A 114 0.79 5.84 15.43
N GLY A 115 1.27 4.64 15.80
CA GLY A 115 0.42 3.46 15.99
C GLY A 115 0.06 2.71 14.70
N LEU A 116 0.55 3.13 13.53
CA LEU A 116 0.27 2.44 12.27
C LEU A 116 0.57 0.94 12.37
N ARG A 117 1.74 0.55 12.88
CA ARG A 117 2.12 -0.86 13.04
C ARG A 117 1.09 -1.66 13.85
N THR A 118 0.60 -1.11 14.95
CA THR A 118 -0.40 -1.77 15.80
C THR A 118 -1.71 -2.02 15.03
N MET A 119 -2.17 -1.03 14.26
CA MET A 119 -3.38 -1.16 13.44
C MET A 119 -3.19 -2.22 12.34
N LEU A 120 -2.03 -2.23 11.68
CA LEU A 120 -1.70 -3.24 10.66
C LEU A 120 -1.68 -4.65 11.25
N THR A 121 -1.04 -4.85 12.41
CA THR A 121 -1.00 -6.15 13.09
C THR A 121 -2.40 -6.62 13.46
N ALA A 122 -3.25 -5.73 14.00
CA ALA A 122 -4.64 -6.06 14.31
C ALA A 122 -5.44 -6.46 13.05
N ALA A 123 -5.22 -5.79 11.91
CA ALA A 123 -5.87 -6.14 10.65
C ALA A 123 -5.43 -7.52 10.12
N VAL A 124 -4.14 -7.88 10.26
CA VAL A 124 -3.64 -9.22 9.96
C VAL A 124 -4.34 -10.26 10.84
N GLU A 125 -4.42 -10.02 12.14
CA GLU A 125 -5.07 -10.94 13.09
C GLU A 125 -6.57 -11.13 12.78
N MET A 126 -7.27 -10.04 12.44
CA MET A 126 -8.68 -10.12 12.04
C MET A 126 -8.89 -11.02 10.82
N ALA A 127 -8.04 -10.88 9.80
CA ALA A 127 -8.15 -11.70 8.59
C ALA A 127 -7.78 -13.18 8.83
N GLU A 128 -6.71 -13.44 9.61
CA GLU A 128 -6.19 -14.80 9.79
C GLU A 128 -6.92 -15.61 10.87
N LYS A 129 -7.37 -14.95 11.96
CA LYS A 129 -7.98 -15.63 13.09
C LYS A 129 -9.50 -15.54 13.12
N GLU A 130 -10.05 -14.38 12.69
CA GLU A 130 -11.49 -14.11 12.76
C GLU A 130 -12.19 -14.28 11.40
N GLY A 131 -11.44 -14.47 10.31
CA GLY A 131 -11.98 -14.56 8.95
C GLY A 131 -12.67 -13.29 8.45
N LYS A 132 -12.29 -12.11 9.00
CA LYS A 132 -12.90 -10.82 8.67
C LYS A 132 -11.98 -9.92 7.88
N ALA A 133 -12.52 -9.25 6.89
CA ALA A 133 -11.83 -8.22 6.15
C ALA A 133 -11.67 -6.94 6.99
N THR A 134 -10.56 -6.22 6.79
CA THR A 134 -10.35 -4.89 7.39
C THR A 134 -9.98 -3.89 6.30
N VAL A 135 -10.69 -2.78 6.27
CA VAL A 135 -10.39 -1.60 5.46
C VAL A 135 -10.19 -0.37 6.35
N PHE A 136 -9.53 0.67 5.83
CA PHE A 136 -9.25 1.86 6.61
C PHE A 136 -10.01 3.06 6.05
N GLY A 137 -10.70 3.78 6.93
CA GLY A 137 -11.40 5.03 6.64
C GLY A 137 -10.55 6.23 7.04
N TYR A 138 -10.38 7.20 6.15
CA TYR A 138 -9.69 8.45 6.42
C TYR A 138 -10.59 9.64 6.06
N ARG A 139 -10.63 10.64 6.94
CA ARG A 139 -11.47 11.82 6.73
C ARG A 139 -10.84 12.75 5.69
N VAL A 140 -11.58 13.02 4.63
CA VAL A 140 -11.19 13.90 3.51
C VAL A 140 -12.20 15.03 3.29
N ASN A 141 -11.81 16.03 2.50
CA ASN A 141 -12.69 17.14 2.13
C ASN A 141 -13.45 16.91 0.81
N ASP A 142 -12.97 15.95 0.01
CA ASP A 142 -13.45 15.62 -1.35
C ASP A 142 -13.80 14.12 -1.46
N PRO A 143 -14.72 13.60 -0.61
CA PRO A 143 -15.01 12.16 -0.50
C PRO A 143 -15.57 11.55 -1.78
N GLU A 144 -16.20 12.33 -2.66
CA GLU A 144 -16.78 11.90 -3.94
C GLU A 144 -15.75 11.30 -4.92
N ARG A 145 -14.45 11.46 -4.63
CA ARG A 145 -13.36 10.89 -5.44
C ARG A 145 -13.05 9.44 -5.12
N TYR A 146 -13.57 8.92 -4.00
CA TYR A 146 -13.16 7.66 -3.39
C TYR A 146 -14.36 6.75 -3.12
N GLY A 147 -14.10 5.53 -2.69
CA GLY A 147 -15.10 4.74 -1.99
C GLY A 147 -15.40 5.39 -0.64
N VAL A 148 -16.67 5.60 -0.32
CA VAL A 148 -17.11 6.32 0.89
C VAL A 148 -17.81 5.38 1.85
N VAL A 149 -17.39 5.39 3.12
CA VAL A 149 -18.03 4.63 4.20
C VAL A 149 -19.13 5.46 4.85
N GLU A 150 -20.32 4.86 5.03
CA GLU A 150 -21.35 5.37 5.93
C GLU A 150 -21.29 4.61 7.25
N PHE A 151 -21.32 5.34 8.37
CA PHE A 151 -21.39 4.75 9.70
C PHE A 151 -22.79 4.93 10.30
N ASP A 152 -23.20 3.97 11.13
CA ASP A 152 -24.40 4.10 11.98
C ASP A 152 -24.11 4.91 13.27
N ALA A 153 -25.10 5.01 14.16
CA ALA A 153 -24.98 5.74 15.41
C ALA A 153 -23.98 5.09 16.39
N GLU A 154 -23.76 3.80 16.26
CA GLU A 154 -22.83 2.98 17.05
C GLU A 154 -21.41 2.99 16.46
N GLY A 155 -21.20 3.66 15.32
CA GLY A 155 -19.91 3.76 14.63
C GLY A 155 -19.55 2.51 13.81
N GLN A 156 -20.53 1.63 13.53
CA GLN A 156 -20.33 0.47 12.66
C GLN A 156 -20.52 0.85 11.20
N CYS A 157 -19.84 0.16 10.29
CA CYS A 157 -20.02 0.35 8.87
C CYS A 157 -21.41 -0.09 8.43
N LYS A 158 -22.19 0.84 7.89
CA LYS A 158 -23.54 0.60 7.38
C LYS A 158 -23.57 0.39 5.87
N SER A 159 -22.79 1.16 5.14
CA SER A 159 -22.66 1.04 3.69
C SER A 159 -21.32 1.56 3.19
N ILE A 160 -20.91 1.06 2.02
CA ILE A 160 -19.77 1.59 1.26
C ILE A 160 -20.23 1.83 -0.18
N GLU A 161 -19.95 3.01 -0.72
CA GLU A 161 -20.37 3.42 -2.06
C GLU A 161 -19.17 3.95 -2.85
N GLU A 162 -18.97 3.45 -4.08
CA GLU A 162 -17.87 3.88 -4.96
C GLU A 162 -18.20 5.23 -5.61
N LYS A 163 -17.37 6.24 -5.35
CA LYS A 163 -17.44 7.57 -5.95
C LYS A 163 -18.87 8.15 -6.02
N PRO A 164 -19.57 8.24 -4.88
CA PRO A 164 -20.94 8.69 -4.84
C PRO A 164 -21.05 10.17 -5.27
N GLN A 165 -22.08 10.52 -6.03
CA GLN A 165 -22.38 11.92 -6.37
C GLN A 165 -22.79 12.73 -5.13
N HIS A 166 -23.42 12.06 -4.15
CA HIS A 166 -23.84 12.64 -2.87
C HIS A 166 -23.28 11.80 -1.73
N PRO A 167 -22.03 12.06 -1.29
CA PRO A 167 -21.39 11.27 -0.24
C PRO A 167 -22.15 11.35 1.07
N LYS A 168 -22.37 10.21 1.72
CA LYS A 168 -23.07 10.11 3.00
C LYS A 168 -22.19 10.42 4.21
N SER A 169 -20.87 10.48 4.00
CA SER A 169 -19.89 10.87 5.00
C SER A 169 -18.65 11.46 4.33
N ASN A 170 -17.72 11.96 5.15
CA ASN A 170 -16.41 12.43 4.72
C ASN A 170 -15.31 11.37 4.90
N TYR A 171 -15.65 10.09 5.09
CA TYR A 171 -14.67 9.03 5.28
C TYR A 171 -14.46 8.25 3.99
N ALA A 172 -13.31 8.50 3.36
CA ALA A 172 -12.83 7.76 2.21
C ALA A 172 -12.20 6.42 2.64
N VAL A 173 -12.46 5.35 1.90
CA VAL A 173 -11.69 4.09 2.01
C VAL A 173 -10.35 4.30 1.34
N VAL A 174 -9.27 4.15 2.10
CA VAL A 174 -7.92 4.33 1.58
C VAL A 174 -7.42 3.07 0.88
N GLY A 175 -6.36 3.19 0.08
CA GLY A 175 -5.83 2.09 -0.73
C GLY A 175 -5.03 1.04 0.06
N LEU A 176 -5.60 0.52 1.15
CA LEU A 176 -5.02 -0.51 2.01
C LEU A 176 -6.11 -1.44 2.53
N TYR A 177 -6.01 -2.73 2.19
CA TYR A 177 -7.06 -3.70 2.39
C TYR A 177 -6.49 -5.02 2.92
N PHE A 178 -7.10 -5.58 3.95
CA PHE A 178 -6.75 -6.89 4.50
C PHE A 178 -7.95 -7.83 4.37
N TYR A 179 -7.72 -9.00 3.81
CA TYR A 179 -8.79 -9.97 3.55
C TYR A 179 -8.40 -11.39 3.96
N PRO A 180 -9.35 -12.19 4.45
CA PRO A 180 -9.18 -13.64 4.51
C PRO A 180 -9.07 -14.22 3.09
N ASN A 181 -8.61 -15.46 2.96
CA ASN A 181 -8.39 -16.16 1.68
C ASN A 181 -9.60 -16.11 0.73
N LYS A 182 -10.82 -16.16 1.25
CA LYS A 182 -12.08 -16.12 0.49
C LYS A 182 -12.17 -14.92 -0.48
N VAL A 183 -11.31 -13.88 -0.33
CA VAL A 183 -11.27 -12.72 -1.25
C VAL A 183 -11.02 -13.12 -2.70
N VAL A 184 -10.27 -14.20 -2.95
CA VAL A 184 -9.98 -14.70 -4.29
C VAL A 184 -11.28 -15.15 -4.97
N ASP A 185 -12.10 -15.94 -4.27
CA ASP A 185 -13.39 -16.40 -4.79
C ASP A 185 -14.37 -15.24 -4.96
N VAL A 186 -14.42 -14.32 -3.99
CA VAL A 186 -15.25 -13.10 -4.11
C VAL A 186 -14.85 -12.30 -5.34
N ALA A 187 -13.56 -12.05 -5.57
CA ALA A 187 -13.06 -11.29 -6.71
C ALA A 187 -13.43 -11.93 -8.06
N LYS A 188 -13.50 -13.26 -8.13
CA LYS A 188 -13.94 -14.00 -9.34
C LYS A 188 -15.43 -13.89 -9.62
N THR A 189 -16.25 -13.60 -8.62
CA THR A 189 -17.72 -13.55 -8.74
C THR A 189 -18.27 -12.17 -9.04
N ILE A 190 -17.53 -11.11 -8.75
CA ILE A 190 -17.99 -9.74 -9.02
C ILE A 190 -18.01 -9.43 -10.51
N LYS A 191 -18.91 -8.52 -10.90
CA LYS A 191 -19.04 -8.07 -12.29
C LYS A 191 -18.40 -6.70 -12.43
N PRO A 192 -17.86 -6.38 -13.63
CA PRO A 192 -17.39 -5.03 -13.91
C PRO A 192 -18.50 -3.99 -13.69
N SER A 193 -18.12 -2.86 -13.13
CA SER A 193 -19.01 -1.71 -12.95
C SER A 193 -19.35 -1.05 -14.30
N ALA A 194 -20.18 0.01 -14.28
CA ALA A 194 -20.46 0.82 -15.46
C ALA A 194 -19.19 1.45 -16.07
N ARG A 195 -18.08 1.50 -15.33
CA ARG A 195 -16.76 1.95 -15.80
C ARG A 195 -15.95 0.84 -16.47
N GLY A 196 -16.45 -0.40 -16.48
CA GLY A 196 -15.74 -1.59 -16.97
C GLY A 196 -14.71 -2.14 -15.99
N GLU A 197 -14.69 -1.69 -14.73
CA GLU A 197 -13.70 -2.06 -13.72
C GLU A 197 -14.27 -3.05 -12.70
N LEU A 198 -13.46 -4.03 -12.27
CA LEU A 198 -13.71 -4.88 -11.11
C LEU A 198 -13.39 -4.08 -9.85
N GLU A 199 -14.44 -3.46 -9.30
CA GLU A 199 -14.31 -2.51 -8.19
C GLU A 199 -13.98 -3.20 -6.88
N ILE A 200 -12.98 -2.68 -6.16
CA ILE A 200 -12.67 -3.14 -4.80
C ILE A 200 -13.83 -2.84 -3.84
N THR A 201 -14.56 -1.77 -4.09
CA THR A 201 -15.76 -1.41 -3.31
C THR A 201 -16.82 -2.51 -3.38
N THR A 202 -16.98 -3.18 -4.52
CA THR A 202 -17.91 -4.32 -4.65
C THR A 202 -17.44 -5.52 -3.82
N VAL A 203 -16.12 -5.76 -3.76
CA VAL A 203 -15.56 -6.79 -2.85
C VAL A 203 -15.88 -6.42 -1.40
N ASN A 204 -15.64 -5.17 -0.98
CA ASN A 204 -15.94 -4.70 0.37
C ASN A 204 -17.43 -4.83 0.71
N GLN A 205 -18.33 -4.53 -0.23
CA GLN A 205 -19.78 -4.70 -0.07
C GLN A 205 -20.16 -6.15 0.21
N ARG A 206 -19.52 -7.13 -0.47
CA ARG A 206 -19.76 -8.55 -0.20
C ARG A 206 -19.37 -8.96 1.21
N PHE A 207 -18.19 -8.53 1.68
CA PHE A 207 -17.79 -8.77 3.07
C PHE A 207 -18.68 -8.05 4.08
N LEU A 208 -19.21 -6.87 3.74
CA LEU A 208 -20.16 -6.13 4.57
C LEU A 208 -21.51 -6.87 4.66
N GLU A 209 -22.06 -7.34 3.52
CA GLU A 209 -23.30 -8.13 3.45
C GLU A 209 -23.21 -9.42 4.29
N ASP A 210 -22.05 -10.05 4.32
CA ASP A 210 -21.76 -11.25 5.11
C ASP A 210 -21.51 -10.95 6.62
N GLY A 211 -21.45 -9.66 7.03
CA GLY A 211 -21.09 -9.27 8.40
C GLY A 211 -19.62 -9.47 8.75
N GLU A 212 -18.76 -9.59 7.73
CA GLU A 212 -17.34 -9.89 7.86
C GLU A 212 -16.43 -8.71 7.46
N LEU A 213 -16.94 -7.47 7.44
CA LEU A 213 -16.15 -6.27 7.15
C LEU A 213 -15.97 -5.43 8.41
N MET A 214 -14.70 -5.13 8.72
CA MET A 214 -14.30 -4.15 9.74
C MET A 214 -13.78 -2.89 9.09
N VAL A 215 -14.17 -1.72 9.60
CA VAL A 215 -13.61 -0.43 9.18
C VAL A 215 -12.85 0.17 10.37
N GLN A 216 -11.54 0.37 10.21
CA GLN A 216 -10.72 1.09 11.17
C GLN A 216 -10.51 2.53 10.69
N THR A 217 -10.76 3.53 11.54
CA THR A 217 -10.55 4.93 11.16
C THR A 217 -9.14 5.39 11.50
N LEU A 218 -8.45 5.97 10.51
CA LEU A 218 -7.19 6.67 10.70
C LEU A 218 -7.48 8.04 11.34
N GLY A 219 -7.03 8.21 12.57
CA GLY A 219 -7.30 9.41 13.38
C GLY A 219 -6.46 10.63 12.96
N ARG A 220 -6.59 11.73 13.72
CA ARG A 220 -5.93 13.02 13.43
C ARG A 220 -4.39 12.97 13.37
N GLY A 221 -3.77 11.97 13.97
CA GLY A 221 -2.31 11.78 13.94
C GLY A 221 -1.79 11.08 12.69
N PHE A 222 -2.66 10.74 11.75
CA PHE A 222 -2.30 10.09 10.50
C PHE A 222 -2.29 11.07 9.33
N ALA A 223 -1.37 10.85 8.41
CA ALA A 223 -1.39 11.37 7.06
C ALA A 223 -1.54 10.21 6.08
N TRP A 224 -2.56 10.29 5.24
CA TRP A 224 -2.72 9.48 4.05
C TRP A 224 -2.64 10.40 2.84
N LEU A 225 -1.72 10.09 1.94
CA LEU A 225 -1.45 10.88 0.74
C LEU A 225 -1.67 10.00 -0.48
N ASP A 226 -2.60 10.41 -1.33
CA ASP A 226 -2.78 9.86 -2.66
C ASP A 226 -1.97 10.74 -3.64
N THR A 227 -1.06 10.17 -4.39
CA THR A 227 -0.18 10.92 -5.30
C THR A 227 -0.76 11.02 -6.71
N GLY A 228 -2.09 11.22 -6.83
CA GLY A 228 -2.85 11.13 -8.07
C GLY A 228 -2.71 12.31 -9.04
N THR A 229 -2.22 13.46 -8.58
CA THR A 229 -2.04 14.70 -9.35
C THR A 229 -0.65 15.27 -9.16
N HIS A 230 -0.25 16.25 -9.99
CA HIS A 230 1.04 16.94 -9.83
C HIS A 230 1.14 17.65 -8.46
N ASP A 231 0.05 18.28 -8.02
CA ASP A 231 0.00 18.98 -6.74
C ASP A 231 0.16 17.99 -5.58
N SER A 232 -0.65 16.90 -5.55
CA SER A 232 -0.56 15.90 -4.48
C SER A 232 0.78 15.16 -4.47
N LEU A 233 1.43 14.99 -5.63
CA LEU A 233 2.79 14.43 -5.73
C LEU A 233 3.83 15.36 -5.07
N SER A 234 3.74 16.67 -5.34
CA SER A 234 4.61 17.69 -4.75
C SER A 234 4.38 17.81 -3.23
N GLU A 235 3.13 17.84 -2.80
CA GLU A 235 2.74 17.89 -1.38
C GLU A 235 3.26 16.67 -0.62
N ALA A 236 3.12 15.47 -1.19
CA ALA A 236 3.64 14.25 -0.59
C ALA A 236 5.17 14.30 -0.42
N SER A 237 5.89 14.76 -1.44
CA SER A 237 7.35 14.91 -1.38
C SER A 237 7.76 15.92 -0.30
N THR A 238 7.09 17.07 -0.24
CA THR A 238 7.33 18.09 0.77
C THR A 238 7.02 17.60 2.20
N PHE A 239 5.90 16.88 2.37
CA PHE A 239 5.52 16.30 3.66
C PHE A 239 6.61 15.34 4.18
N ILE A 240 7.05 14.39 3.35
CA ILE A 240 8.10 13.43 3.71
C ILE A 240 9.41 14.15 4.04
N GLU A 241 9.81 15.11 3.21
CA GLU A 241 11.01 15.93 3.43
C GLU A 241 11.00 16.61 4.80
N VAL A 242 9.89 17.26 5.15
CA VAL A 242 9.75 17.97 6.44
C VAL A 242 9.84 17.00 7.61
N ILE A 243 9.14 15.88 7.56
CA ILE A 243 9.17 14.88 8.64
C ILE A 243 10.59 14.32 8.82
N GLU A 244 11.23 13.89 7.74
CA GLU A 244 12.58 13.31 7.81
C GLU A 244 13.63 14.31 8.28
N LYS A 245 13.59 15.55 7.80
CA LYS A 245 14.52 16.61 8.24
C LYS A 245 14.34 17.00 9.72
N ARG A 246 13.11 16.96 10.23
CA ARG A 246 12.81 17.33 11.62
C ARG A 246 13.15 16.22 12.61
N THR A 247 12.88 14.99 12.25
CA THR A 247 13.06 13.82 13.14
C THR A 247 14.45 13.19 13.01
N GLY A 248 15.10 13.36 11.87
CA GLY A 248 16.30 12.61 11.51
C GLY A 248 16.01 11.13 11.18
N LEU A 249 14.73 10.73 11.12
CA LEU A 249 14.30 9.36 10.84
C LEU A 249 13.65 9.30 9.46
N LYS A 250 13.99 8.25 8.71
CA LYS A 250 13.40 8.04 7.37
C LYS A 250 12.03 7.38 7.44
N VAL A 251 11.12 7.86 6.59
CA VAL A 251 9.80 7.26 6.35
C VAL A 251 9.91 6.28 5.19
N GLY A 252 9.40 5.07 5.35
CA GLY A 252 9.43 4.05 4.29
C GLY A 252 10.85 3.53 3.95
N CYS A 253 11.77 3.54 4.92
CA CYS A 253 13.10 2.93 4.79
C CYS A 253 12.98 1.42 4.94
N LEU A 254 13.04 0.67 3.84
CA LEU A 254 12.85 -0.77 3.83
C LEU A 254 13.93 -1.48 4.63
N GLU A 255 15.19 -1.06 4.49
CA GLU A 255 16.35 -1.59 5.20
C GLU A 255 16.19 -1.41 6.73
N GLY A 256 15.76 -0.22 7.16
CA GLY A 256 15.53 0.08 8.57
C GLY A 256 14.39 -0.73 9.17
N ILE A 257 13.31 -0.98 8.41
CA ILE A 257 12.23 -1.85 8.84
C ILE A 257 12.71 -3.30 8.93
N ALA A 258 13.43 -3.78 7.93
CA ALA A 258 13.99 -5.13 7.90
C ALA A 258 14.92 -5.39 9.10
N LEU A 259 15.78 -4.43 9.44
CA LEU A 259 16.64 -4.50 10.62
C LEU A 259 15.81 -4.59 11.91
N LYS A 260 14.79 -3.71 12.08
CA LYS A 260 13.90 -3.72 13.27
C LYS A 260 13.08 -4.99 13.40
N GLN A 261 12.74 -5.63 12.29
CA GLN A 261 12.05 -6.92 12.27
C GLN A 261 13.01 -8.11 12.49
N GLY A 262 14.33 -7.87 12.52
CA GLY A 262 15.34 -8.93 12.63
C GLY A 262 15.44 -9.81 11.38
N TRP A 263 15.03 -9.28 10.22
CA TRP A 263 15.08 -10.01 8.93
C TRP A 263 16.44 -9.89 8.26
N ILE A 264 17.16 -8.79 8.52
CA ILE A 264 18.56 -8.58 8.16
C ILE A 264 19.33 -8.08 9.38
N ASP A 265 20.64 -8.21 9.35
CA ASP A 265 21.52 -7.76 10.42
C ASP A 265 22.24 -6.43 10.07
N LYS A 266 23.03 -5.93 11.00
CA LYS A 266 23.77 -4.69 10.86
C LYS A 266 24.85 -4.76 9.77
N GLU A 267 25.42 -5.93 9.54
CA GLU A 267 26.44 -6.11 8.50
C GLU A 267 25.80 -6.00 7.11
N LYS A 268 24.61 -6.56 6.93
CA LYS A 268 23.83 -6.38 5.69
C LYS A 268 23.48 -4.91 5.45
N ILE A 269 23.10 -4.16 6.48
CA ILE A 269 22.84 -2.71 6.35
C ILE A 269 24.10 -1.98 5.89
N LYS A 270 25.28 -2.29 6.43
CA LYS A 270 26.55 -1.68 6.00
C LYS A 270 26.88 -2.02 4.54
N GLU A 271 26.66 -3.27 4.13
CA GLU A 271 26.81 -3.69 2.74
C GLU A 271 25.94 -2.86 1.80
N LEU A 272 24.64 -2.72 2.12
CA LEU A 272 23.67 -1.94 1.34
C LEU A 272 23.98 -0.43 1.33
N ALA A 273 24.57 0.10 2.40
CA ALA A 273 24.95 1.51 2.49
C ALA A 273 26.15 1.89 1.62
N GLN A 274 27.10 0.97 1.38
CA GLN A 274 28.37 1.26 0.69
C GLN A 274 28.19 1.91 -0.69
N PRO A 275 27.34 1.40 -1.61
CA PRO A 275 27.13 2.04 -2.91
C PRO A 275 26.55 3.44 -2.82
N MET A 276 25.88 3.77 -1.70
CA MET A 276 25.15 5.01 -1.45
C MET A 276 25.86 5.93 -0.44
N ILE A 277 27.07 5.61 0.01
CA ILE A 277 27.75 6.34 1.11
C ILE A 277 27.98 7.83 0.81
N LYS A 278 28.00 8.23 -0.46
CA LYS A 278 28.16 9.62 -0.89
C LYS A 278 26.87 10.45 -0.76
N ASN A 279 25.72 9.82 -0.55
CA ASN A 279 24.45 10.52 -0.39
C ASN A 279 23.89 10.38 1.04
N GLN A 280 22.89 11.19 1.37
CA GLN A 280 22.30 11.21 2.71
C GLN A 280 21.59 9.91 3.09
N TYR A 281 21.06 9.16 2.12
CA TYR A 281 20.39 7.89 2.39
C TYR A 281 21.39 6.82 2.86
N GLY A 282 22.49 6.64 2.14
CA GLY A 282 23.56 5.71 2.54
C GLY A 282 24.21 6.10 3.87
N GLN A 283 24.44 7.40 4.12
CA GLN A 283 24.95 7.88 5.42
C GLN A 283 23.97 7.58 6.56
N TYR A 284 22.67 7.72 6.33
CA TYR A 284 21.64 7.32 7.30
C TYR A 284 21.68 5.82 7.60
N LEU A 285 21.78 4.97 6.57
CA LEU A 285 21.88 3.52 6.76
C LEU A 285 23.14 3.14 7.55
N MET A 286 24.28 3.77 7.26
CA MET A 286 25.52 3.53 8.01
C MET A 286 25.35 3.87 9.49
N LYS A 287 24.77 5.05 9.79
CA LYS A 287 24.45 5.46 11.16
C LYS A 287 23.49 4.48 11.86
N LEU A 288 22.45 4.02 11.14
CA LEU A 288 21.49 3.04 11.66
C LEU A 288 22.17 1.72 12.07
N ALA A 289 23.18 1.27 11.29
CA ALA A 289 23.96 0.09 11.62
C ALA A 289 24.87 0.28 12.84
N GLU A 290 25.41 1.49 13.04
CA GLU A 290 26.28 1.83 14.18
C GLU A 290 25.47 1.97 15.48
N ASP A 291 24.46 2.82 15.48
CA ASP A 291 23.72 3.23 16.67
C ASP A 291 22.66 2.18 17.14
N GLY A 292 22.17 1.34 16.22
CA GLY A 292 21.16 0.32 16.52
C GLY A 292 19.78 0.88 16.85
N GLN A 293 19.44 2.06 16.29
CA GLN A 293 18.16 2.73 16.50
C GLN A 293 17.05 2.22 15.56
#